data_6ace567f8df68bfc1ee9ef5bbee90249
#
_entry.id   6ace567f8df68bfc1ee9ef5bbee90249
#
_cell.length_a   1.000
_cell.length_b   1.000
_cell.length_c   1.000
_cell.angle_alpha   90.00
_cell.angle_beta   90.00
_cell.angle_gamma   90.00
#
_symmetry.space_group_name_H-M   'P 1'
#
loop_
_entity.id
_entity.type
_entity.pdbx_description
1 polymer ?
#
loop_
_entity_poly.entity_id
_entity_poly.type
_entity_poly.pdbx_seq_one_letter_code
_entity_poly.pdbx_strand_id
1 'polypeptide(L)'
;MRRMILVPLLIFLALAAIGGAVAFWIYDSYNYYRTDDAQVSGKIVSVSAPIAGTLTRLNVKSGAQVSAGQTIGSITPVSITSTPGTGGTSGSSAALNLTSPINGTVLQVPAVQGQNVAPGLSLVQVTDTSTVNVVAYVDENAINNVSTGQSVDIHIDAYSDTSFTGHVVQVIPAAAGQFSLLPNQDPTSGNFTKVGQRIPVVISLDANSGKLIMPGMSAEVTIHIH
;
A
#
# COMPACT_ATOMS: atom_id res chain seq x y z
N MET A 1 20.48 21.65 61.15
CA MET A 1 20.81 20.26 60.75
C MET A 1 19.87 19.66 59.69
N ARG A 2 18.53 19.77 59.74
CA ARG A 2 17.62 19.21 58.73
C ARG A 2 17.87 19.71 57.30
N ARG A 3 18.15 20.99 57.07
CA ARG A 3 18.40 21.54 55.71
C ARG A 3 19.71 21.06 55.09
N MET A 4 20.74 20.76 55.90
CA MET A 4 22.03 20.28 55.42
C MET A 4 21.99 18.86 54.86
N ILE A 5 20.99 18.04 55.26
CA ILE A 5 20.79 16.67 54.74
C ILE A 5 19.75 16.67 53.61
N LEU A 6 18.76 17.58 53.67
CA LEU A 6 17.65 17.62 52.73
C LEU A 6 18.10 18.10 51.33
N VAL A 7 19.03 19.06 51.25
CA VAL A 7 19.54 19.57 49.97
C VAL A 7 20.34 18.51 49.21
N PRO A 8 21.35 17.82 49.79
CA PRO A 8 22.06 16.77 49.06
C PRO A 8 21.16 15.58 48.72
N LEU A 9 20.16 15.25 49.56
CA LEU A 9 19.18 14.20 49.24
C LEU A 9 18.32 14.57 48.04
N LEU A 10 17.85 15.82 47.94
CA LEU A 10 17.09 16.27 46.74
C LEU A 10 17.95 16.29 45.49
N ILE A 11 19.21 16.69 45.59
CA ILE A 11 20.14 16.65 44.45
C ILE A 11 20.36 15.19 43.99
N PHE A 12 20.57 14.26 44.92
CA PHE A 12 20.73 12.86 44.62
C PHE A 12 19.48 12.27 43.96
N LEU A 13 18.28 12.60 44.45
CA LEU A 13 17.01 12.16 43.89
C LEU A 13 16.78 12.73 42.50
N ALA A 14 17.14 14.00 42.27
CA ALA A 14 17.08 14.61 40.94
C ALA A 14 18.05 13.95 39.96
N LEU A 15 19.28 13.65 40.34
CA LEU A 15 20.25 12.94 39.52
C LEU A 15 19.81 11.52 39.22
N ALA A 16 19.23 10.84 40.21
CA ALA A 16 18.69 9.49 40.02
C ALA A 16 17.49 9.49 39.03
N ALA A 17 16.59 10.49 39.10
CA ALA A 17 15.49 10.66 38.19
C ALA A 17 15.96 10.94 36.73
N ILE A 18 16.94 11.85 36.61
CA ILE A 18 17.55 12.15 35.28
C ILE A 18 18.22 10.90 34.71
N GLY A 19 19.02 10.19 35.51
CA GLY A 19 19.70 8.94 35.11
C GLY A 19 18.70 7.86 34.67
N GLY A 20 17.60 7.71 35.43
CA GLY A 20 16.51 6.80 35.08
C GLY A 20 15.79 7.18 33.78
N ALA A 21 15.51 8.46 33.57
CA ALA A 21 14.90 8.96 32.36
C ALA A 21 15.79 8.75 31.11
N VAL A 22 17.09 9.01 31.23
CA VAL A 22 18.07 8.81 30.18
C VAL A 22 18.19 7.31 29.86
N ALA A 23 18.28 6.46 30.87
CA ALA A 23 18.34 5.01 30.69
C ALA A 23 17.08 4.46 30.01
N PHE A 24 15.90 4.95 30.40
CA PHE A 24 14.64 4.59 29.75
C PHE A 24 14.59 5.03 28.30
N TRP A 25 15.02 6.26 27.99
CA TRP A 25 15.03 6.78 26.62
C TRP A 25 15.99 6.00 25.71
N ILE A 26 17.19 5.64 26.23
CA ILE A 26 18.15 4.80 25.49
C ILE A 26 17.56 3.42 25.23
N TYR A 27 16.93 2.81 26.24
CA TYR A 27 16.30 1.51 26.11
C TYR A 27 15.19 1.50 25.06
N ASP A 28 14.30 2.51 25.08
CA ASP A 28 13.21 2.65 24.12
C ASP A 28 13.75 2.86 22.70
N SER A 29 14.71 3.76 22.52
CA SER A 29 15.34 4.04 21.22
C SER A 29 16.15 2.86 20.66
N TYR A 30 16.65 1.97 21.53
CA TYR A 30 17.39 0.77 21.12
C TYR A 30 16.48 -0.36 20.67
N ASN A 31 15.31 -0.52 21.29
CA ASN A 31 14.40 -1.63 21.02
C ASN A 31 13.35 -1.33 19.95
N TYR A 32 13.02 -0.08 19.71
CA TYR A 32 11.92 0.31 18.82
C TYR A 32 12.36 1.31 17.76
N TYR A 33 11.99 1.04 16.54
CA TYR A 33 12.09 2.01 15.45
C TYR A 33 10.69 2.48 15.06
N ARG A 34 10.45 3.79 15.09
CA ARG A 34 9.16 4.41 14.77
C ARG A 34 9.28 5.23 13.49
N THR A 35 8.29 5.11 12.62
CA THR A 35 8.14 5.96 11.44
C THR A 35 6.67 6.26 11.16
N ASP A 36 6.41 7.51 10.84
CA ASP A 36 5.12 8.03 10.37
C ASP A 36 5.00 7.98 8.83
N ASP A 37 6.09 7.60 8.15
CA ASP A 37 6.10 7.45 6.71
C ASP A 37 5.76 6.00 6.33
N ALA A 38 4.50 5.64 6.51
CA ALA A 38 3.99 4.33 6.13
C ALA A 38 2.62 4.45 5.46
N GLN A 39 2.35 3.57 4.53
CA GLN A 39 1.13 3.56 3.75
C GLN A 39 0.59 2.15 3.56
N VAL A 40 -0.72 2.01 3.67
CA VAL A 40 -1.39 0.76 3.31
C VAL A 40 -1.27 0.52 1.82
N SER A 41 -0.75 -0.62 1.45
CA SER A 41 -0.59 -1.10 0.08
C SER A 41 -1.45 -2.34 -0.15
N GLY A 42 -2.13 -2.40 -1.28
CA GLY A 42 -2.93 -3.56 -1.67
C GLY A 42 -2.64 -3.94 -3.11
N LYS A 43 -2.81 -5.22 -3.41
CA LYS A 43 -2.67 -5.71 -4.78
C LYS A 43 -3.85 -5.24 -5.61
N ILE A 44 -3.60 -4.32 -6.55
CA ILE A 44 -4.60 -3.85 -7.49
C ILE A 44 -4.50 -4.69 -8.76
N VAL A 45 -5.63 -5.27 -9.18
CA VAL A 45 -5.75 -6.03 -10.42
C VAL A 45 -6.64 -5.28 -11.39
N SER A 46 -6.11 -4.97 -12.57
CA SER A 46 -6.87 -4.33 -13.64
C SER A 46 -7.56 -5.38 -14.49
N VAL A 47 -8.88 -5.28 -14.60
CA VAL A 47 -9.65 -6.05 -15.56
C VAL A 47 -9.66 -5.26 -16.87
N SER A 48 -8.94 -5.79 -17.86
CA SER A 48 -8.77 -5.14 -19.16
C SER A 48 -9.67 -5.79 -20.23
N ALA A 49 -9.97 -5.05 -21.29
CA ALA A 49 -10.66 -5.58 -22.45
C ALA A 49 -9.81 -6.64 -23.17
N PRO A 50 -10.30 -7.88 -23.34
CA PRO A 50 -9.55 -8.93 -24.05
C PRO A 50 -9.61 -8.79 -25.58
N ILE A 51 -10.60 -8.09 -26.09
CA ILE A 51 -10.85 -7.89 -27.53
C ILE A 51 -11.27 -6.45 -27.82
N ALA A 52 -11.13 -6.03 -29.08
CA ALA A 52 -11.72 -4.78 -29.55
C ALA A 52 -13.24 -4.92 -29.70
N GLY A 53 -13.96 -3.92 -29.23
CA GLY A 53 -15.42 -3.95 -29.28
C GLY A 53 -16.07 -2.75 -28.61
N THR A 54 -17.36 -2.85 -28.36
CA THR A 54 -18.13 -1.87 -27.61
C THR A 54 -18.52 -2.45 -26.25
N LEU A 55 -18.27 -1.73 -25.17
CA LEU A 55 -18.67 -2.11 -23.82
C LEU A 55 -20.18 -1.98 -23.69
N THR A 56 -20.92 -3.07 -23.88
CA THR A 56 -22.39 -3.06 -23.96
C THR A 56 -23.03 -2.96 -22.58
N ARG A 57 -22.43 -3.59 -21.59
CA ARG A 57 -22.92 -3.58 -20.20
C ARG A 57 -21.75 -3.44 -19.23
N LEU A 58 -22.04 -2.70 -18.15
CA LEU A 58 -21.13 -2.56 -17.01
C LEU A 58 -22.00 -2.61 -15.75
N ASN A 59 -21.87 -3.68 -14.97
CA ASN A 59 -22.76 -4.02 -13.86
C ASN A 59 -22.17 -3.67 -12.50
N VAL A 60 -21.02 -2.99 -12.47
CA VAL A 60 -20.30 -2.66 -11.23
C VAL A 60 -20.04 -1.17 -11.13
N LYS A 61 -19.93 -0.68 -9.90
CA LYS A 61 -19.59 0.70 -9.55
C LYS A 61 -18.42 0.68 -8.58
N SER A 62 -17.70 1.79 -8.46
CA SER A 62 -16.68 1.96 -7.43
C SER A 62 -17.27 1.72 -6.03
N GLY A 63 -16.57 0.97 -5.19
CA GLY A 63 -17.03 0.51 -3.88
C GLY A 63 -17.82 -0.80 -3.88
N ALA A 64 -18.21 -1.35 -5.05
CA ALA A 64 -18.91 -2.62 -5.11
C ALA A 64 -17.98 -3.80 -4.76
N GLN A 65 -18.52 -4.78 -4.02
CA GLN A 65 -17.84 -6.05 -3.81
C GLN A 65 -18.08 -6.99 -4.99
N VAL A 66 -17.04 -7.71 -5.40
CA VAL A 66 -17.06 -8.68 -6.48
C VAL A 66 -16.37 -9.97 -6.06
N SER A 67 -16.84 -11.09 -6.60
CA SER A 67 -16.24 -12.40 -6.40
C SER A 67 -15.46 -12.82 -7.64
N ALA A 68 -14.44 -13.66 -7.46
CA ALA A 68 -13.72 -14.26 -8.57
C ALA A 68 -14.68 -15.01 -9.51
N GLY A 69 -14.57 -14.79 -10.82
CA GLY A 69 -15.48 -15.34 -11.82
C GLY A 69 -16.81 -14.61 -11.99
N GLN A 70 -17.14 -13.64 -11.13
CA GLN A 70 -18.36 -12.85 -11.26
C GLN A 70 -18.33 -12.00 -12.52
N THR A 71 -19.41 -12.02 -13.31
CA THR A 71 -19.55 -11.17 -14.49
C THR A 71 -19.78 -9.72 -14.08
N ILE A 72 -18.84 -8.87 -14.47
CA ILE A 72 -18.85 -7.43 -14.17
C ILE A 72 -19.27 -6.56 -15.36
N GLY A 73 -19.27 -7.13 -16.56
CA GLY A 73 -19.69 -6.43 -17.78
C GLY A 73 -19.71 -7.34 -19.00
N SER A 74 -20.01 -6.77 -20.16
CA SER A 74 -19.94 -7.49 -21.45
C SER A 74 -19.46 -6.58 -22.57
N ILE A 75 -18.66 -7.14 -23.47
CA ILE A 75 -18.17 -6.47 -24.69
C ILE A 75 -18.77 -7.17 -25.90
N THR A 76 -19.33 -6.39 -26.81
CA THR A 76 -19.70 -6.87 -28.14
C THR A 76 -18.56 -6.59 -29.11
N PRO A 77 -17.98 -7.63 -29.73
CA PRO A 77 -16.90 -7.45 -30.71
C PRO A 77 -17.31 -6.56 -31.88
N VAL A 78 -16.37 -5.79 -32.41
CA VAL A 78 -16.58 -5.10 -33.69
C VAL A 78 -16.55 -6.17 -34.78
N SER A 79 -17.69 -6.41 -35.41
CA SER A 79 -17.75 -7.27 -36.60
C SER A 79 -17.12 -6.52 -37.79
N ILE A 80 -15.93 -6.92 -38.20
CA ILE A 80 -15.38 -6.47 -39.48
C ILE A 80 -16.18 -7.20 -40.54
N THR A 81 -17.16 -6.54 -41.10
CA THR A 81 -17.91 -7.08 -42.29
C THR A 81 -16.92 -7.16 -43.45
N SER A 82 -16.36 -8.31 -43.69
CA SER A 82 -15.56 -8.58 -44.90
C SER A 82 -16.48 -8.63 -46.09
N THR A 83 -16.21 -7.77 -47.05
CA THR A 83 -16.52 -7.74 -48.47
C THR A 83 -17.96 -8.12 -48.91
N PRO A 84 -18.66 -7.26 -49.67
CA PRO A 84 -19.90 -7.61 -50.34
C PRO A 84 -19.60 -8.61 -51.47
N GLY A 85 -19.95 -9.86 -51.29
CA GLY A 85 -19.83 -10.79 -52.42
C GLY A 85 -19.97 -12.27 -52.14
N THR A 86 -19.91 -12.74 -50.95
CA THR A 86 -20.11 -14.17 -50.66
C THR A 86 -21.10 -14.30 -49.52
N GLY A 87 -22.20 -15.04 -49.72
CA GLY A 87 -23.28 -15.23 -48.74
C GLY A 87 -22.77 -15.83 -47.43
N GLY A 88 -22.11 -15.00 -46.65
CA GLY A 88 -21.66 -15.30 -45.30
C GLY A 88 -22.79 -15.00 -44.34
N THR A 89 -23.24 -16.01 -43.64
CA THR A 89 -24.11 -15.95 -42.47
C THR A 89 -23.65 -14.78 -41.60
N SER A 90 -24.53 -13.84 -41.34
CA SER A 90 -24.31 -12.78 -40.33
C SER A 90 -24.06 -13.45 -38.98
N GLY A 91 -22.79 -13.71 -38.70
CA GLY A 91 -22.37 -14.25 -37.41
C GLY A 91 -22.78 -13.24 -36.36
N SER A 92 -23.82 -13.54 -35.61
CA SER A 92 -24.16 -12.80 -34.40
C SER A 92 -22.92 -12.80 -33.52
N SER A 93 -22.23 -11.66 -33.42
CA SER A 93 -21.06 -11.53 -32.53
C SER A 93 -21.54 -11.69 -31.11
N ALA A 94 -21.37 -12.90 -30.56
CA ALA A 94 -21.74 -13.18 -29.18
C ALA A 94 -21.00 -12.21 -28.26
N ALA A 95 -21.75 -11.59 -27.38
CA ALA A 95 -21.14 -10.71 -26.36
C ALA A 95 -20.20 -11.53 -25.47
N LEU A 96 -18.99 -11.05 -25.30
CA LEU A 96 -18.01 -11.63 -24.40
C LEU A 96 -18.19 -11.06 -23.00
N ASN A 97 -18.37 -11.94 -22.02
CA ASN A 97 -18.48 -11.53 -20.62
C ASN A 97 -17.12 -11.17 -20.05
N LEU A 98 -17.08 -10.04 -19.35
CA LEU A 98 -15.95 -9.63 -18.50
C LEU A 98 -16.19 -10.16 -17.10
N THR A 99 -15.21 -10.86 -16.55
CA THR A 99 -15.29 -11.43 -15.20
C THR A 99 -14.19 -10.87 -14.31
N SER A 100 -14.47 -10.78 -13.01
CA SER A 100 -13.44 -10.43 -12.03
C SER A 100 -12.48 -11.60 -11.85
N PRO A 101 -11.15 -11.38 -11.91
CA PRO A 101 -10.16 -12.44 -11.69
C PRO A 101 -9.96 -12.77 -10.20
N ILE A 102 -10.37 -11.89 -9.28
CA ILE A 102 -10.18 -12.03 -7.84
C ILE A 102 -11.45 -11.67 -7.06
N ASN A 103 -11.52 -12.13 -5.81
CA ASN A 103 -12.46 -11.58 -4.84
C ASN A 103 -11.94 -10.21 -4.38
N GLY A 104 -12.81 -9.24 -4.19
CA GLY A 104 -12.38 -7.95 -3.68
C GLY A 104 -13.37 -6.83 -3.88
N THR A 105 -12.88 -5.62 -3.72
CA THR A 105 -13.66 -4.39 -3.88
C THR A 105 -13.21 -3.64 -5.13
N VAL A 106 -14.17 -3.15 -5.90
CA VAL A 106 -13.92 -2.31 -7.06
C VAL A 106 -13.43 -0.94 -6.59
N LEU A 107 -12.18 -0.59 -6.89
CA LEU A 107 -11.62 0.72 -6.57
C LEU A 107 -12.09 1.78 -7.54
N GLN A 108 -11.94 1.49 -8.82
CA GLN A 108 -12.18 2.47 -9.87
C GLN A 108 -12.77 1.79 -11.11
N VAL A 109 -13.65 2.51 -11.78
CA VAL A 109 -14.30 2.13 -13.04
C VAL A 109 -14.06 3.25 -14.06
N PRO A 110 -12.88 3.26 -14.75
CA PRO A 110 -12.57 4.28 -15.73
C PRO A 110 -13.40 4.16 -17.02
N ALA A 111 -13.96 2.98 -17.29
CA ALA A 111 -14.74 2.71 -18.48
C ALA A 111 -16.19 3.20 -18.36
N VAL A 112 -16.77 3.62 -19.48
CA VAL A 112 -18.16 4.04 -19.59
C VAL A 112 -18.91 3.07 -20.50
N GLN A 113 -20.14 2.71 -20.10
CA GLN A 113 -21.02 1.88 -20.93
C GLN A 113 -21.28 2.56 -22.27
N GLY A 114 -21.21 1.80 -23.35
CA GLY A 114 -21.31 2.30 -24.73
C GLY A 114 -19.98 2.73 -25.36
N GLN A 115 -18.90 2.77 -24.59
CA GLN A 115 -17.56 3.13 -25.05
C GLN A 115 -16.99 2.05 -25.96
N ASN A 116 -16.26 2.47 -27.00
CA ASN A 116 -15.41 1.59 -27.78
C ASN A 116 -14.12 1.28 -27.02
N VAL A 117 -13.76 0.02 -26.94
CA VAL A 117 -12.60 -0.47 -26.21
C VAL A 117 -11.62 -1.20 -27.11
N ALA A 118 -10.34 -1.00 -26.88
CA ALA A 118 -9.26 -1.73 -27.53
C ALA A 118 -8.72 -2.82 -26.58
N PRO A 119 -8.11 -3.89 -27.11
CA PRO A 119 -7.46 -4.90 -26.28
C PRO A 119 -6.43 -4.28 -25.34
N GLY A 120 -6.44 -4.70 -24.07
CA GLY A 120 -5.53 -4.20 -23.07
C GLY A 120 -6.00 -2.91 -22.32
N LEU A 121 -7.07 -2.24 -22.79
CA LEU A 121 -7.62 -1.09 -22.09
C LEU A 121 -8.18 -1.50 -20.74
N SER A 122 -7.72 -0.88 -19.65
CA SER A 122 -8.22 -1.12 -18.30
C SER A 122 -9.65 -0.59 -18.15
N LEU A 123 -10.58 -1.45 -17.75
CA LEU A 123 -12.00 -1.15 -17.63
C LEU A 123 -12.45 -1.04 -16.18
N VAL A 124 -11.91 -1.87 -15.31
CA VAL A 124 -12.24 -1.93 -13.88
C VAL A 124 -10.97 -2.26 -13.12
N GLN A 125 -10.76 -1.61 -11.99
CA GLN A 125 -9.68 -1.93 -11.05
C GLN A 125 -10.29 -2.52 -9.79
N VAL A 126 -9.81 -3.71 -9.42
CA VAL A 126 -10.27 -4.46 -8.24
C VAL A 126 -9.10 -4.66 -7.30
N THR A 127 -9.32 -4.52 -6.01
CA THR A 127 -8.33 -4.83 -4.97
C THR A 127 -8.88 -5.85 -4.01
N ASP A 128 -8.01 -6.75 -3.58
CA ASP A 128 -8.32 -7.65 -2.47
C ASP A 128 -8.04 -6.92 -1.15
N THR A 129 -9.10 -6.59 -0.43
CA THR A 129 -9.02 -5.91 0.87
C THR A 129 -8.78 -6.86 2.04
N SER A 130 -8.74 -8.17 1.79
CA SER A 130 -8.42 -9.18 2.80
C SER A 130 -6.92 -9.40 2.97
N THR A 131 -6.13 -9.07 1.93
CA THR A 131 -4.68 -9.24 1.89
C THR A 131 -3.99 -7.90 1.64
N VAL A 132 -4.08 -6.99 2.60
CA VAL A 132 -3.39 -5.71 2.56
C VAL A 132 -2.06 -5.79 3.32
N ASN A 133 -1.07 -5.11 2.81
CA ASN A 133 0.22 -4.91 3.47
C ASN A 133 0.38 -3.44 3.83
N VAL A 134 1.31 -3.16 4.73
CA VAL A 134 1.77 -1.80 5.00
C VAL A 134 3.18 -1.68 4.47
N VAL A 135 3.46 -0.65 3.68
CA VAL A 135 4.81 -0.30 3.24
C VAL A 135 5.27 0.87 4.08
N ALA A 136 6.28 0.62 4.92
CA ALA A 136 6.92 1.62 5.75
C ALA A 136 8.25 2.02 5.15
N TYR A 137 8.55 3.32 5.18
CA TYR A 137 9.82 3.85 4.72
C TYR A 137 10.75 4.06 5.90
N VAL A 138 11.80 3.25 5.97
CA VAL A 138 12.80 3.25 7.04
C VAL A 138 14.03 3.99 6.58
N ASP A 139 14.62 4.81 7.46
CA ASP A 139 15.86 5.52 7.16
C ASP A 139 17.02 4.56 6.93
N GLU A 140 17.88 4.86 5.97
CA GLU A 140 19.08 4.07 5.62
C GLU A 140 19.95 3.74 6.82
N ASN A 141 20.05 4.65 7.80
CA ASN A 141 20.86 4.45 8.99
C ASN A 141 20.30 3.40 9.96
N ALA A 142 18.97 3.17 9.93
CA ALA A 142 18.28 2.25 10.83
C ALA A 142 18.01 0.88 10.20
N ILE A 143 18.12 0.75 8.87
CA ILE A 143 17.70 -0.45 8.14
C ILE A 143 18.48 -1.71 8.53
N ASN A 144 19.73 -1.56 8.98
CA ASN A 144 20.57 -2.69 9.41
C ASN A 144 19.99 -3.43 10.64
N ASN A 145 19.11 -2.76 11.40
CA ASN A 145 18.46 -3.34 12.58
C ASN A 145 17.09 -3.95 12.24
N VAL A 146 16.59 -3.75 11.01
CA VAL A 146 15.32 -4.28 10.56
C VAL A 146 15.51 -5.59 9.83
N SER A 147 14.84 -6.63 10.31
CA SER A 147 14.92 -7.98 9.76
C SER A 147 13.53 -8.58 9.52
N THR A 148 13.44 -9.50 8.58
CA THR A 148 12.21 -10.26 8.32
C THR A 148 11.77 -11.04 9.55
N GLY A 149 10.47 -11.06 9.83
CA GLY A 149 9.88 -11.75 10.97
C GLY A 149 9.76 -10.91 12.24
N GLN A 150 10.34 -9.71 12.29
CA GLN A 150 10.17 -8.82 13.44
C GLN A 150 8.70 -8.38 13.57
N SER A 151 8.21 -8.29 14.81
CA SER A 151 6.87 -7.81 15.12
C SER A 151 6.78 -6.31 14.91
N VAL A 152 5.61 -5.87 14.48
CA VAL A 152 5.34 -4.45 14.18
C VAL A 152 3.98 -4.06 14.74
N ASP A 153 3.94 -2.98 15.49
CA ASP A 153 2.70 -2.31 15.86
C ASP A 153 2.35 -1.27 14.79
N ILE A 154 1.09 -1.29 14.34
CA ILE A 154 0.62 -0.48 13.22
C ILE A 154 -0.57 0.35 13.69
N HIS A 155 -0.50 1.66 13.51
CA HIS A 155 -1.59 2.59 13.72
C HIS A 155 -2.01 3.18 12.36
N ILE A 156 -3.24 2.92 11.94
CA ILE A 156 -3.80 3.48 10.71
C ILE A 156 -4.56 4.76 11.09
N ASP A 157 -4.23 5.90 10.47
CA ASP A 157 -4.78 7.22 10.82
C ASP A 157 -6.31 7.27 10.77
N ALA A 158 -6.91 6.52 9.82
CA ALA A 158 -8.36 6.41 9.72
C ALA A 158 -9.03 5.69 10.90
N TYR A 159 -8.26 4.96 11.73
CA TYR A 159 -8.74 4.14 12.85
C TYR A 159 -7.88 4.37 14.09
N SER A 160 -7.80 5.62 14.55
CA SER A 160 -6.97 6.04 15.69
C SER A 160 -7.22 5.27 16.99
N ASP A 161 -8.42 4.72 17.17
CA ASP A 161 -8.81 3.94 18.35
C ASP A 161 -8.41 2.45 18.28
N THR A 162 -7.82 2.01 17.16
CA THR A 162 -7.52 0.60 16.92
C THR A 162 -6.04 0.44 16.58
N SER A 163 -5.33 -0.35 17.38
CA SER A 163 -3.98 -0.79 17.06
C SER A 163 -4.04 -2.12 16.32
N PHE A 164 -3.25 -2.22 15.27
CA PHE A 164 -3.08 -3.45 14.50
C PHE A 164 -1.69 -3.99 14.74
N THR A 165 -1.53 -5.29 14.54
CA THR A 165 -0.23 -5.97 14.62
C THR A 165 0.12 -6.59 13.28
N GLY A 166 1.41 -6.72 13.04
CA GLY A 166 1.93 -7.31 11.84
C GLY A 166 3.37 -7.77 11.99
N HIS A 167 3.93 -8.25 10.90
CA HIS A 167 5.31 -8.72 10.85
C HIS A 167 6.02 -8.21 9.61
N VAL A 168 7.31 -7.94 9.72
CA VAL A 168 8.15 -7.60 8.57
C VAL A 168 8.26 -8.81 7.65
N VAL A 169 7.72 -8.68 6.43
CA VAL A 169 7.78 -9.74 5.40
C VAL A 169 9.03 -9.61 4.55
N GLN A 170 9.34 -8.38 4.16
CA GLN A 170 10.43 -8.13 3.22
C GLN A 170 10.99 -6.73 3.39
N VAL A 171 12.30 -6.63 3.34
CA VAL A 171 13.02 -5.37 3.14
C VAL A 171 13.36 -5.29 1.65
N ILE A 172 12.94 -4.22 0.96
CA ILE A 172 13.24 -4.04 -0.47
C ILE A 172 14.67 -3.46 -0.59
N PRO A 173 15.62 -4.16 -1.22
CA PRO A 173 17.03 -3.75 -1.24
C PRO A 173 17.28 -2.63 -2.28
N ALA A 174 16.49 -1.57 -2.23
CA ALA A 174 16.63 -0.40 -3.08
C ALA A 174 16.07 0.84 -2.37
N ALA A 175 16.77 1.95 -2.46
CA ALA A 175 16.27 3.21 -1.92
C ALA A 175 15.03 3.68 -2.67
N ALA A 176 14.07 4.26 -1.96
CA ALA A 176 12.81 4.73 -2.54
C ALA A 176 13.02 5.75 -3.68
N GLY A 177 14.08 6.55 -3.61
CA GLY A 177 14.47 7.50 -4.65
C GLY A 177 14.78 6.86 -6.02
N GLN A 178 15.13 5.57 -6.07
CA GLN A 178 15.38 4.85 -7.33
C GLN A 178 14.09 4.61 -8.13
N PHE A 179 12.94 4.63 -7.48
CA PHE A 179 11.63 4.45 -8.10
C PHE A 179 10.94 5.78 -8.44
N SER A 180 11.57 6.91 -8.10
CA SER A 180 11.06 8.23 -8.42
C SER A 180 11.25 8.51 -9.92
N LEU A 181 10.17 8.92 -10.59
CA LEU A 181 10.20 9.36 -11.99
C LEU A 181 10.84 10.75 -12.17
N LEU A 182 11.10 11.45 -11.07
CA LEU A 182 11.79 12.74 -11.12
C LEU A 182 13.30 12.50 -11.17
N PRO A 183 14.03 13.11 -12.12
CA PRO A 183 15.47 13.00 -12.17
C PRO A 183 16.06 13.55 -10.86
N ASN A 184 16.85 12.73 -10.17
CA ASN A 184 17.69 13.20 -9.08
C ASN A 184 18.56 14.33 -9.62
N GLN A 185 18.62 15.42 -8.86
CA GLN A 185 19.27 16.67 -9.22
C GLN A 185 20.62 16.45 -9.94
N ASP A 186 20.83 17.23 -11.00
CA ASP A 186 22.03 17.23 -11.82
C ASP A 186 23.31 17.30 -10.98
N PRO A 187 24.22 16.32 -11.07
CA PRO A 187 25.46 16.31 -10.30
C PRO A 187 26.46 17.39 -10.74
N THR A 188 26.12 18.21 -11.73
CA THR A 188 27.00 19.21 -12.34
C THR A 188 27.11 20.51 -11.56
N SER A 189 26.30 20.77 -10.54
CA SER A 189 26.32 22.03 -9.78
C SER A 189 27.32 22.09 -8.62
N GLY A 190 28.13 21.03 -8.38
CA GLY A 190 29.21 21.03 -7.39
C GLY A 190 28.80 21.08 -5.93
N ASN A 191 27.51 21.17 -5.62
CA ASN A 191 26.96 21.23 -4.27
C ASN A 191 26.14 19.96 -4.00
N PHE A 192 26.82 18.87 -3.67
CA PHE A 192 26.14 17.61 -3.29
C PHE A 192 25.60 17.71 -1.86
N THR A 193 24.31 17.94 -1.71
CA THR A 193 23.64 17.83 -0.42
C THR A 193 23.23 16.36 -0.24
N LYS A 194 23.85 15.66 0.70
CA LYS A 194 23.45 14.29 1.06
C LYS A 194 22.03 14.34 1.63
N VAL A 195 21.05 13.83 0.89
CA VAL A 195 19.70 13.60 1.38
C VAL A 195 19.62 12.17 1.94
N GLY A 196 19.04 12.01 3.12
CA GLY A 196 18.79 10.70 3.71
C GLY A 196 17.94 9.86 2.76
N GLN A 197 18.40 8.66 2.42
CA GLN A 197 17.65 7.72 1.62
C GLN A 197 16.71 6.91 2.52
N ARG A 198 15.53 6.57 1.99
CA ARG A 198 14.54 5.75 2.68
C ARG A 198 14.39 4.42 1.97
N ILE A 199 14.32 3.35 2.72
CA ILE A 199 14.24 1.97 2.23
C ILE A 199 12.85 1.44 2.55
N PRO A 200 12.08 0.99 1.53
CA PRO A 200 10.76 0.45 1.77
C PRO A 200 10.83 -0.93 2.41
N VAL A 201 10.06 -1.08 3.49
CA VAL A 201 9.89 -2.32 4.25
C VAL A 201 8.42 -2.73 4.12
N VAL A 202 8.20 -3.95 3.65
CA VAL A 202 6.86 -4.52 3.50
C VAL A 202 6.49 -5.27 4.77
N ILE A 203 5.37 -4.90 5.35
CA ILE A 203 4.83 -5.43 6.60
C ILE A 203 3.48 -6.09 6.29
N SER A 204 3.31 -7.35 6.67
CA SER A 204 1.99 -8.00 6.62
C SER A 204 1.14 -7.55 7.80
N LEU A 205 -0.15 -7.43 7.57
CA LEU A 205 -1.12 -7.21 8.64
C LEU A 205 -1.66 -8.57 9.11
N ASP A 206 -1.59 -8.87 10.41
CA ASP A 206 -2.03 -10.17 10.93
C ASP A 206 -3.55 -10.30 10.94
N ALA A 207 -4.25 -9.21 11.25
CA ALA A 207 -5.70 -9.15 11.23
C ALA A 207 -6.20 -7.72 10.97
N ASN A 208 -7.28 -7.60 10.20
CA ASN A 208 -7.92 -6.30 9.93
C ASN A 208 -8.92 -5.86 11.01
N SER A 209 -9.06 -6.63 12.11
CA SER A 209 -9.97 -6.35 13.26
C SER A 209 -11.40 -5.99 12.84
N GLY A 210 -11.87 -6.55 11.73
CA GLY A 210 -13.19 -6.26 11.15
C GLY A 210 -13.33 -4.86 10.53
N LYS A 211 -12.24 -4.12 10.36
CA LYS A 211 -12.22 -2.81 9.71
C LYS A 211 -11.97 -2.95 8.21
N LEU A 212 -12.56 -2.05 7.43
CA LEU A 212 -12.30 -1.98 6.00
C LEU A 212 -11.02 -1.17 5.75
N ILE A 213 -9.91 -1.86 5.61
CA ILE A 213 -8.62 -1.22 5.34
C ILE A 213 -8.44 -1.11 3.82
N MET A 214 -8.24 0.11 3.35
CA MET A 214 -8.13 0.41 1.92
C MET A 214 -6.69 0.80 1.55
N PRO A 215 -6.19 0.38 0.39
CA PRO A 215 -4.92 0.88 -0.13
C PRO A 215 -4.91 2.40 -0.23
N GLY A 216 -3.78 3.01 0.12
CA GLY A 216 -3.61 4.45 0.13
C GLY A 216 -3.87 5.12 1.48
N MET A 217 -4.34 4.41 2.50
CA MET A 217 -4.45 4.95 3.86
C MET A 217 -3.06 5.17 4.45
N SER A 218 -2.86 6.28 5.16
CA SER A 218 -1.64 6.57 5.93
C SER A 218 -1.61 5.75 7.21
N ALA A 219 -0.42 5.39 7.64
CA ALA A 219 -0.19 4.63 8.85
C ALA A 219 1.11 5.08 9.53
N GLU A 220 1.16 4.86 10.83
CA GLU A 220 2.34 4.95 11.69
C GLU A 220 2.76 3.55 12.09
N VAL A 221 4.05 3.22 12.04
CA VAL A 221 4.53 1.90 12.42
C VAL A 221 5.65 1.98 13.45
N THR A 222 5.61 1.03 14.38
CA THR A 222 6.65 0.81 15.38
C THR A 222 7.19 -0.60 15.21
N ILE A 223 8.42 -0.73 14.73
CA ILE A 223 9.10 -2.01 14.50
C ILE A 223 9.87 -2.38 15.77
N HIS A 224 9.69 -3.60 16.26
CA HIS A 224 10.42 -4.15 17.39
C HIS A 224 11.74 -4.74 16.85
N ILE A 225 12.85 -4.02 17.06
CA ILE A 225 14.14 -4.37 16.46
C ILE A 225 15.00 -5.28 17.34
N HIS A 226 14.71 -5.40 18.64
CA HIS A 226 15.39 -6.26 19.59
C HIS A 226 14.46 -6.92 20.60
#